data_12abb03222ba3f0e9c88c11dfecc7ad5
#
_entry.id   12abb03222ba3f0e9c88c11dfecc7ad5
#
_cell.length_a   1.000
_cell.length_b   1.000
_cell.length_c   1.000
_cell.angle_alpha   90.00
_cell.angle_beta   90.00
_cell.angle_gamma   90.00
#
_symmetry.space_group_name_H-M   'P 1'
#
loop_
_entity.id
_entity.type
_entity.pdbx_description
1 polymer ?
#
loop_
_entity_poly.entity_id
_entity_poly.type
_entity_poly.pdbx_seq_one_letter_code
_entity_poly.pdbx_strand_id
1 'polypeptide(L)'
;MKRLALLAALLLPLSMVFAQQNVGFKTDKVEPLVINPDNSVTFYVEAPKAKSVSVKGDWEANEGNGQMTKGKNGTWSYTTPPLPSEMYTYRLNIDGIYNIAPNNPFSCRDVGTLFSLFYINGGNGDYYQVRDVPHGDVTTTWYHSDILGSERRLSVYTPPFYDKNIQSYP
;
A
#
# COMPACT_ATOMS: atom_id res chain seq x y z
N MET A 1 3.65 -31.30 51.04
CA MET A 1 2.69 -30.72 50.09
C MET A 1 2.82 -29.22 49.89
N LYS A 2 3.01 -28.39 50.90
CA LYS A 2 3.17 -26.91 50.76
C LYS A 2 4.42 -26.48 49.99
N ARG A 3 5.54 -27.22 50.07
CA ARG A 3 6.79 -26.90 49.33
C ARG A 3 6.73 -27.23 47.86
N LEU A 4 5.95 -28.23 47.45
CA LEU A 4 5.73 -28.57 46.02
C LEU A 4 4.85 -27.53 45.32
N ALA A 5 3.86 -26.95 46.00
CA ALA A 5 3.01 -25.89 45.49
C ALA A 5 3.78 -24.57 45.24
N LEU A 6 4.80 -24.27 46.11
CA LEU A 6 5.65 -23.09 45.93
C LEU A 6 6.58 -23.22 44.72
N LEU A 7 7.11 -24.43 44.42
CA LEU A 7 7.93 -24.66 43.22
C LEU A 7 7.11 -24.56 41.94
N ALA A 8 5.87 -25.04 41.94
CA ALA A 8 4.97 -24.92 40.78
C ALA A 8 4.57 -23.46 40.53
N ALA A 9 4.39 -22.64 41.54
CA ALA A 9 4.10 -21.21 41.39
C ALA A 9 5.29 -20.38 40.88
N LEU A 10 6.54 -20.84 41.09
CA LEU A 10 7.74 -20.15 40.58
C LEU A 10 8.04 -20.48 39.12
N LEU A 11 7.51 -21.58 38.56
CA LEU A 11 7.72 -22.00 37.19
C LEU A 11 6.69 -21.40 36.19
N LEU A 12 5.57 -20.91 36.71
CA LEU A 12 4.52 -20.30 35.86
C LEU A 12 4.93 -19.00 35.16
N PRO A 13 5.73 -18.08 35.71
CA PRO A 13 6.12 -16.88 34.99
C PRO A 13 7.21 -17.09 33.94
N LEU A 14 7.96 -18.21 33.94
CA LEU A 14 8.98 -18.46 32.93
C LEU A 14 8.42 -18.86 31.57
N SER A 15 7.19 -19.38 31.52
CA SER A 15 6.54 -19.75 30.24
C SER A 15 5.94 -18.58 29.49
N MET A 16 5.83 -17.40 30.09
CA MET A 16 5.28 -16.22 29.43
C MET A 16 6.30 -15.41 28.62
N VAL A 17 7.59 -15.69 28.76
CA VAL A 17 8.66 -14.93 28.08
C VAL A 17 8.78 -15.30 26.60
N PHE A 18 8.21 -16.41 26.15
CA PHE A 18 8.27 -16.87 24.76
C PHE A 18 7.05 -16.51 23.91
N ALA A 19 6.10 -15.75 24.45
CA ALA A 19 4.90 -15.33 23.74
C ALA A 19 5.10 -14.08 22.87
N GLN A 20 6.31 -13.50 22.80
CA GLN A 20 6.62 -12.46 21.85
C GLN A 20 6.84 -13.11 20.48
N GLN A 21 5.86 -12.93 19.60
CA GLN A 21 6.00 -13.26 18.21
C GLN A 21 7.22 -12.55 17.65
N ASN A 22 8.24 -13.30 17.28
CA ASN A 22 9.41 -12.73 16.62
C ASN A 22 8.98 -12.29 15.21
N VAL A 23 8.61 -11.03 15.08
CA VAL A 23 8.31 -10.41 13.79
C VAL A 23 9.64 -10.18 13.10
N GLY A 24 10.21 -11.25 12.54
CA GLY A 24 11.41 -11.19 11.71
C GLY A 24 11.09 -10.43 10.43
N PHE A 25 11.42 -9.15 10.39
CA PHE A 25 11.43 -8.41 9.12
C PHE A 25 12.57 -8.97 8.27
N LYS A 26 12.22 -9.65 7.17
CA LYS A 26 13.20 -9.92 6.13
C LYS A 26 13.60 -8.59 5.52
N THR A 27 14.87 -8.25 5.63
CA THR A 27 15.45 -7.02 5.06
C THR A 27 15.66 -7.10 3.55
N ASP A 28 15.72 -8.31 2.99
CA ASP A 28 15.92 -8.56 1.56
C ASP A 28 14.58 -8.54 0.81
N LYS A 29 13.92 -7.39 0.81
CA LYS A 29 12.69 -7.20 0.04
C LYS A 29 13.04 -6.80 -1.38
N VAL A 30 12.44 -7.48 -2.35
CA VAL A 30 12.46 -7.01 -3.74
C VAL A 30 11.70 -5.69 -3.83
N GLU A 31 12.37 -4.66 -4.37
CA GLU A 31 11.70 -3.39 -4.67
C GLU A 31 10.51 -3.66 -5.60
N PRO A 32 9.31 -3.12 -5.29
CA PRO A 32 8.11 -3.42 -6.06
C PRO A 32 8.17 -2.85 -7.47
N LEU A 33 8.85 -1.72 -7.65
CA LEU A 33 9.05 -1.06 -8.93
C LEU A 33 10.26 -0.10 -8.89
N VAL A 34 10.79 0.18 -10.07
CA VAL A 34 11.84 1.20 -10.31
C VAL A 34 11.37 2.10 -11.45
N ILE A 35 11.38 3.41 -11.21
CA ILE A 35 11.15 4.41 -12.27
C ILE A 35 12.51 4.68 -12.92
N ASN A 36 12.61 4.40 -14.21
CA ASN A 36 13.82 4.59 -14.98
C ASN A 36 14.00 6.05 -15.40
N PRO A 37 15.23 6.48 -15.82
CA PRO A 37 15.48 7.87 -16.22
C PRO A 37 14.65 8.38 -17.40
N ASP A 38 14.12 7.47 -18.22
CA ASP A 38 13.25 7.76 -19.36
C ASP A 38 11.75 7.74 -18.99
N ASN A 39 11.43 7.66 -17.71
CA ASN A 39 10.07 7.49 -17.17
C ASN A 39 9.40 6.15 -17.52
N SER A 40 10.10 5.19 -18.09
CA SER A 40 9.59 3.81 -18.08
C SER A 40 9.61 3.25 -16.65
N VAL A 41 8.75 2.28 -16.35
CA VAL A 41 8.64 1.71 -15.02
C VAL A 41 8.87 0.21 -15.09
N THR A 42 9.87 -0.27 -14.33
CA THR A 42 10.14 -1.70 -14.20
C THR A 42 9.51 -2.23 -12.92
N PHE A 43 8.54 -3.10 -13.06
CA PHE A 43 7.88 -3.79 -11.95
C PHE A 43 8.60 -5.08 -11.60
N TYR A 44 8.61 -5.41 -10.31
CA TYR A 44 9.19 -6.64 -9.80
C TYR A 44 8.26 -7.33 -8.80
N VAL A 45 8.22 -8.65 -8.84
CA VAL A 45 7.54 -9.45 -7.80
C VAL A 45 8.23 -10.79 -7.62
N GLU A 46 8.43 -11.19 -6.38
CA GLU A 46 8.95 -12.51 -6.04
C GLU A 46 7.79 -13.50 -5.99
N ALA A 47 7.73 -14.40 -6.97
CA ALA A 47 6.72 -15.45 -7.07
C ALA A 47 7.33 -16.72 -7.67
N PRO A 48 8.26 -17.40 -6.95
CA PRO A 48 9.06 -18.49 -7.52
C PRO A 48 8.22 -19.70 -7.96
N LYS A 49 7.07 -19.92 -7.33
CA LYS A 49 6.16 -21.04 -7.62
C LYS A 49 5.08 -20.70 -8.64
N ALA A 50 4.91 -19.43 -9.02
CA ALA A 50 3.90 -19.00 -9.97
C ALA A 50 4.21 -19.53 -11.39
N LYS A 51 3.15 -19.85 -12.11
CA LYS A 51 3.18 -20.29 -13.53
C LYS A 51 3.06 -19.11 -14.48
N SER A 52 2.29 -18.09 -14.08
CA SER A 52 2.04 -16.87 -14.86
C SER A 52 1.94 -15.68 -13.94
N VAL A 53 2.57 -14.57 -14.32
CA VAL A 53 2.45 -13.29 -13.62
C VAL A 53 2.31 -12.18 -14.65
N SER A 54 1.37 -11.28 -14.43
CA SER A 54 1.23 -10.05 -15.22
C SER A 54 0.97 -8.86 -14.31
N VAL A 55 1.37 -7.68 -14.76
CA VAL A 55 0.99 -6.40 -14.16
C VAL A 55 -0.12 -5.77 -14.99
N LYS A 56 -1.14 -5.26 -14.33
CA LYS A 56 -2.28 -4.58 -14.93
C LYS A 56 -2.41 -3.20 -14.30
N GLY A 57 -2.35 -2.16 -15.09
CA GLY A 57 -2.41 -0.78 -14.63
C GLY A 57 -3.22 0.11 -15.55
N ASP A 58 -3.42 1.35 -15.14
CA ASP A 58 -4.26 2.37 -15.80
C ASP A 58 -3.50 3.28 -16.78
N TRP A 59 -2.24 2.95 -17.10
CA TRP A 59 -1.43 3.71 -18.07
C TRP A 59 -1.78 3.45 -19.52
N GLU A 60 -2.65 2.50 -19.81
CA GLU A 60 -3.15 2.20 -21.16
C GLU A 60 -4.66 2.19 -21.17
N ALA A 61 -5.26 2.55 -22.33
CA ALA A 61 -6.72 2.59 -22.50
C ALA A 61 -7.44 1.27 -22.22
N ASN A 62 -6.72 0.14 -22.28
CA ASN A 62 -7.22 -1.20 -21.99
C ASN A 62 -6.68 -1.77 -20.68
N GLU A 63 -6.34 -0.92 -19.71
CA GLU A 63 -5.79 -1.29 -18.40
C GLU A 63 -4.47 -2.07 -18.48
N GLY A 64 -3.61 -1.84 -19.45
CA GLY A 64 -2.29 -2.46 -19.67
C GLY A 64 -2.19 -3.95 -19.25
N ASN A 65 -1.78 -4.79 -20.13
CA ASN A 65 -1.73 -6.23 -19.86
C ASN A 65 -0.29 -6.74 -19.93
N GLY A 66 0.58 -6.20 -19.04
CA GLY A 66 2.00 -6.48 -19.02
C GLY A 66 2.32 -7.90 -18.55
N GLN A 67 2.52 -8.84 -19.46
CA GLN A 67 3.01 -10.17 -19.12
C GLN A 67 4.45 -10.06 -18.62
N MET A 68 4.69 -10.52 -17.39
CA MET A 68 5.99 -10.47 -16.75
C MET A 68 6.87 -11.65 -17.18
N THR A 69 8.17 -11.45 -17.18
CA THR A 69 9.19 -12.47 -17.48
C THR A 69 9.81 -12.98 -16.20
N LYS A 70 9.88 -14.30 -16.05
CA LYS A 70 10.46 -14.95 -14.88
C LYS A 70 11.98 -14.99 -14.96
N GLY A 71 12.67 -14.42 -13.98
CA GLY A 71 14.10 -14.50 -13.79
C GLY A 71 14.55 -15.81 -13.13
N LYS A 72 15.87 -16.04 -13.12
CA LYS A 72 16.48 -17.28 -12.60
C LYS A 72 16.25 -17.51 -11.11
N ASN A 73 16.09 -16.45 -10.33
CA ASN A 73 15.84 -16.47 -8.88
C ASN A 73 14.36 -16.54 -8.48
N GLY A 74 13.46 -16.67 -9.48
CA GLY A 74 12.02 -16.68 -9.22
C GLY A 74 11.37 -15.30 -9.09
N THR A 75 12.13 -14.23 -9.32
CA THR A 75 11.61 -12.86 -9.44
C THR A 75 11.07 -12.64 -10.85
N TRP A 76 9.89 -12.11 -10.95
CA TRP A 76 9.26 -11.72 -12.21
C TRP A 76 9.44 -10.23 -12.43
N SER A 77 9.62 -9.82 -13.69
CA SER A 77 9.77 -8.41 -14.05
C SER A 77 9.05 -8.07 -15.36
N TYR A 78 8.62 -6.80 -15.45
CA TYR A 78 8.04 -6.19 -16.65
C TYR A 78 8.42 -4.72 -16.67
N THR A 79 8.76 -4.19 -17.84
CA THR A 79 9.06 -2.76 -18.04
C THR A 79 8.03 -2.15 -19.00
N THR A 80 7.41 -1.05 -18.60
CA THR A 80 6.49 -0.29 -19.45
C THR A 80 7.25 0.50 -20.51
N PRO A 81 6.60 0.98 -21.58
CA PRO A 81 7.08 2.15 -22.31
C PRO A 81 7.22 3.37 -21.36
N PRO A 82 7.94 4.44 -21.76
CA PRO A 82 7.93 5.71 -21.03
C PRO A 82 6.52 6.23 -20.80
N LEU A 83 6.22 6.61 -19.56
CA LEU A 83 4.91 7.09 -19.14
C LEU A 83 4.94 8.60 -18.87
N PRO A 84 3.85 9.34 -19.16
CA PRO A 84 3.71 10.73 -18.73
C PRO A 84 3.81 10.92 -17.22
N SER A 85 4.13 12.14 -16.77
CA SER A 85 4.08 12.50 -15.36
C SER A 85 2.65 12.49 -14.85
N GLU A 86 2.32 11.53 -13.97
CA GLU A 86 0.99 11.34 -13.38
C GLU A 86 1.07 10.39 -12.18
N MET A 87 -0.06 10.20 -11.48
CA MET A 87 -0.29 9.12 -10.54
C MET A 87 -0.89 7.93 -11.28
N TYR A 88 -0.32 6.75 -11.04
CA TYR A 88 -0.77 5.50 -11.66
C TYR A 88 -1.17 4.48 -10.63
N THR A 89 -2.20 3.71 -10.93
CA THR A 89 -2.62 2.56 -10.13
C THR A 89 -2.37 1.25 -10.86
N TYR A 90 -2.08 0.18 -10.10
CA TYR A 90 -1.84 -1.14 -10.69
C TYR A 90 -2.17 -2.29 -9.74
N ARG A 91 -2.33 -3.45 -10.31
CA ARG A 91 -2.46 -4.72 -9.62
C ARG A 91 -1.59 -5.78 -10.30
N LEU A 92 -1.15 -6.75 -9.53
CA LEU A 92 -0.50 -7.95 -10.03
C LEU A 92 -1.54 -9.06 -10.20
N ASN A 93 -1.49 -9.76 -11.33
CA ASN A 93 -2.22 -11.00 -11.52
C ASN A 93 -1.23 -12.16 -11.42
N ILE A 94 -1.39 -12.98 -10.39
CA ILE A 94 -0.54 -14.15 -10.14
C ILE A 94 -1.42 -15.39 -10.27
N ASP A 95 -1.18 -16.20 -11.29
CA ASP A 95 -1.94 -17.42 -11.60
C ASP A 95 -3.48 -17.20 -11.61
N GLY A 96 -3.93 -16.06 -12.14
CA GLY A 96 -5.35 -15.70 -12.21
C GLY A 96 -5.89 -14.90 -11.03
N ILE A 97 -5.12 -14.72 -9.96
CA ILE A 97 -5.54 -13.99 -8.76
C ILE A 97 -4.96 -12.57 -8.75
N TYR A 98 -5.83 -11.57 -8.65
CA TYR A 98 -5.43 -10.18 -8.58
C TYR A 98 -5.04 -9.78 -7.14
N ASN A 99 -3.83 -9.21 -7.01
CA ASN A 99 -3.27 -8.75 -5.75
C ASN A 99 -2.69 -7.35 -5.89
N ILE A 100 -2.60 -6.63 -4.77
CA ILE A 100 -1.70 -5.48 -4.65
C ILE A 100 -0.25 -5.98 -4.58
N ALA A 101 0.71 -5.11 -4.91
CA ALA A 101 2.14 -5.44 -4.79
C ALA A 101 2.54 -5.54 -3.31
N PRO A 102 3.06 -6.69 -2.84
CA PRO A 102 3.28 -6.93 -1.41
C PRO A 102 4.25 -5.95 -0.74
N ASN A 103 5.22 -5.45 -1.50
CA ASN A 103 6.28 -4.57 -0.98
C ASN A 103 6.04 -3.08 -1.31
N ASN A 104 4.94 -2.75 -1.99
CA ASN A 104 4.59 -1.35 -2.26
C ASN A 104 3.85 -0.76 -1.05
N PRO A 105 4.40 0.25 -0.35
CA PRO A 105 3.74 0.88 0.78
C PRO A 105 2.55 1.76 0.36
N PHE A 106 2.48 2.15 -0.91
CA PHE A 106 1.44 3.03 -1.42
C PHE A 106 0.28 2.24 -2.01
N SER A 107 -0.90 2.46 -1.48
CA SER A 107 -2.12 1.83 -1.96
C SER A 107 -3.31 2.78 -1.86
N CYS A 108 -4.27 2.61 -2.76
CA CYS A 108 -5.56 3.29 -2.70
C CYS A 108 -6.69 2.28 -2.83
N ARG A 109 -7.88 2.72 -2.45
CA ARG A 109 -9.11 1.95 -2.61
C ARG A 109 -10.03 2.68 -3.57
N ASP A 110 -10.44 1.98 -4.61
CA ASP A 110 -11.53 2.41 -5.47
C ASP A 110 -12.74 1.50 -5.23
N VAL A 111 -13.82 2.08 -4.72
CA VAL A 111 -15.02 1.37 -4.25
C VAL A 111 -14.66 0.20 -3.32
N GLY A 112 -14.67 -1.02 -3.80
CA GLY A 112 -14.34 -2.24 -3.05
C GLY A 112 -12.95 -2.82 -3.37
N THR A 113 -12.24 -2.27 -4.35
CA THR A 113 -10.98 -2.83 -4.85
C THR A 113 -9.78 -2.05 -4.33
N LEU A 114 -8.74 -2.77 -3.90
CA LEU A 114 -7.44 -2.20 -3.55
C LEU A 114 -6.50 -2.23 -4.75
N PHE A 115 -5.77 -1.12 -4.92
CA PHE A 115 -4.73 -0.96 -5.92
C PHE A 115 -3.43 -0.52 -5.26
N SER A 116 -2.30 -0.97 -5.77
CA SER A 116 -1.01 -0.33 -5.52
C SER A 116 -0.89 0.91 -6.40
N LEU A 117 -0.12 1.91 -5.96
CA LEU A 117 0.06 3.13 -6.74
C LEU A 117 1.52 3.58 -6.75
N PHE A 118 1.86 4.41 -7.75
CA PHE A 118 3.14 5.11 -7.85
C PHE A 118 2.95 6.44 -8.57
N TYR A 119 3.97 7.30 -8.51
CA TYR A 119 3.95 8.63 -9.12
C TYR A 119 5.15 8.78 -10.05
N ILE A 120 4.96 9.38 -11.21
CA ILE A 120 6.03 9.85 -12.10
C ILE A 120 6.10 11.35 -12.00
N ASN A 121 7.23 11.85 -11.52
CA ASN A 121 7.48 13.28 -11.29
C ASN A 121 7.70 14.07 -12.60
N GLY A 122 7.78 15.41 -12.49
CA GLY A 122 8.07 16.29 -13.61
C GLY A 122 6.84 16.84 -14.31
N GLY A 123 5.70 16.94 -13.62
CA GLY A 123 4.43 17.45 -14.12
C GLY A 123 3.29 17.20 -13.17
N ASN A 124 2.20 16.56 -13.63
CA ASN A 124 1.02 16.29 -12.82
C ASN A 124 1.33 15.41 -11.59
N GLY A 125 2.25 14.45 -11.72
CA GLY A 125 2.67 13.59 -10.63
C GLY A 125 3.23 14.33 -9.42
N ASP A 126 3.77 15.55 -9.62
CA ASP A 126 4.32 16.37 -8.53
C ASP A 126 3.25 16.87 -7.56
N TYR A 127 1.98 16.92 -7.97
CA TYR A 127 0.87 17.31 -7.09
C TYR A 127 0.58 16.27 -6.00
N TYR A 128 0.96 15.02 -6.21
CA TYR A 128 0.75 13.92 -5.26
C TYR A 128 1.93 13.72 -4.30
N GLN A 129 3.04 14.44 -4.51
CA GLN A 129 4.23 14.32 -3.67
C GLN A 129 4.06 15.07 -2.35
N VAL A 130 4.63 14.52 -1.30
CA VAL A 130 4.77 15.23 -0.02
C VAL A 130 5.75 16.38 -0.22
N ARG A 131 5.32 17.60 0.07
CA ARG A 131 6.11 18.82 -0.04
C ARG A 131 6.37 19.42 1.34
N ASP A 132 7.47 20.15 1.47
CA ASP A 132 7.76 20.95 2.67
C ASP A 132 6.96 22.27 2.64
N VAL A 133 5.66 22.14 2.87
CA VAL A 133 4.69 23.25 2.93
C VAL A 133 3.76 23.00 4.12
N PRO A 134 3.09 24.04 4.65
CA PRO A 134 2.04 23.81 5.65
C PRO A 134 0.96 22.86 5.12
N HIS A 135 0.67 21.82 5.88
CA HIS A 135 -0.35 20.82 5.56
C HIS A 135 -1.63 21.09 6.33
N GLY A 136 -2.76 20.72 5.74
CA GLY A 136 -4.03 20.66 6.42
C GLY A 136 -4.27 19.33 7.12
N ASP A 137 -5.43 19.20 7.74
CA ASP A 137 -5.83 18.01 8.48
C ASP A 137 -6.92 17.24 7.74
N VAL A 138 -6.90 15.91 7.87
CA VAL A 138 -7.99 15.05 7.41
C VAL A 138 -8.66 14.41 8.63
N THR A 139 -9.87 14.86 8.93
CA THR A 139 -10.66 14.31 10.02
C THR A 139 -11.67 13.30 9.47
N THR A 140 -11.69 12.11 10.07
CA THR A 140 -12.70 11.11 9.76
C THR A 140 -13.75 11.09 10.87
N THR A 141 -15.02 11.24 10.50
CA THR A 141 -16.16 11.20 11.43
C THR A 141 -17.23 10.23 10.93
N TRP A 142 -18.06 9.78 11.86
CA TRP A 142 -19.21 8.93 11.58
C TRP A 142 -20.49 9.71 11.85
N TYR A 143 -21.51 9.52 11.02
CA TYR A 143 -22.82 10.10 11.21
C TYR A 143 -23.90 9.10 10.79
N HIS A 144 -25.07 9.22 11.40
CA HIS A 144 -26.24 8.48 10.96
C HIS A 144 -26.86 9.16 9.74
N SER A 145 -27.18 8.39 8.71
CA SER A 145 -27.92 8.88 7.55
C SER A 145 -29.37 8.39 7.65
N ASP A 146 -30.29 9.28 7.96
CA ASP A 146 -31.73 8.95 8.05
C ASP A 146 -32.28 8.44 6.72
N ILE A 147 -31.79 8.99 5.60
CA ILE A 147 -32.24 8.57 4.24
C ILE A 147 -31.79 7.15 3.92
N LEU A 148 -30.57 6.76 4.31
CA LEU A 148 -30.02 5.45 4.02
C LEU A 148 -30.25 4.43 5.15
N GLY A 149 -30.72 4.89 6.32
CA GLY A 149 -30.94 4.08 7.51
C GLY A 149 -29.68 3.37 7.99
N SER A 150 -28.51 4.02 7.88
CA SER A 150 -27.22 3.41 8.21
C SER A 150 -26.17 4.41 8.62
N GLU A 151 -25.18 3.95 9.40
CA GLU A 151 -23.99 4.73 9.76
C GLU A 151 -23.09 4.93 8.54
N ARG A 152 -22.65 6.16 8.34
CA ARG A 152 -21.80 6.58 7.21
C ARG A 152 -20.52 7.21 7.74
N ARG A 153 -19.43 6.99 7.01
CA ARG A 153 -18.15 7.62 7.27
C ARG A 153 -17.94 8.83 6.34
N LEU A 154 -17.51 9.93 6.90
CA LEU A 154 -17.14 11.15 6.19
C LEU A 154 -15.69 11.49 6.50
N SER A 155 -14.90 11.80 5.50
CA SER A 155 -13.57 12.38 5.65
C SER A 155 -13.62 13.84 5.19
N VAL A 156 -13.19 14.74 6.07
CA VAL A 156 -13.20 16.19 5.85
C VAL A 156 -11.76 16.67 5.84
N TYR A 157 -11.34 17.29 4.76
CA TYR A 157 -10.08 18.02 4.72
C TYR A 157 -10.30 19.46 5.17
N THR A 158 -9.49 19.92 6.12
CA THR A 158 -9.40 21.32 6.51
C THR A 158 -8.04 21.88 6.09
N PRO A 159 -7.96 23.06 5.45
CA PRO A 159 -6.69 23.64 5.01
C PRO A 159 -5.79 24.01 6.18
N PRO A 160 -4.49 24.26 5.94
CA PRO A 160 -3.57 24.69 6.99
C PRO A 160 -4.10 25.90 7.75
N PHE A 161 -3.96 25.88 9.08
CA PHE A 161 -4.40 26.97 9.98
C PHE A 161 -5.92 27.23 9.99
N TYR A 162 -6.74 26.26 9.60
CA TYR A 162 -8.20 26.38 9.55
C TYR A 162 -8.78 26.96 10.85
N ASP A 163 -8.42 26.40 12.00
CA ASP A 163 -8.92 26.83 13.32
C ASP A 163 -8.43 28.22 13.77
N LYS A 164 -7.41 28.76 13.08
CA LYS A 164 -6.81 30.06 13.41
C LYS A 164 -7.28 31.19 12.48
N ASN A 165 -7.97 30.83 11.41
CA ASN A 165 -8.42 31.78 10.41
C ASN A 165 -9.86 32.20 10.68
N ILE A 166 -10.12 33.52 10.59
CA ILE A 166 -11.47 34.10 10.54
C ILE A 166 -12.09 34.02 9.13
N GLN A 167 -11.37 33.43 8.19
CA GLN A 167 -11.80 33.33 6.80
C GLN A 167 -12.92 32.30 6.67
N SER A 168 -13.99 32.68 5.96
CA SER A 168 -15.03 31.72 5.57
C SER A 168 -14.55 30.90 4.38
N TYR A 169 -14.70 29.60 4.48
CA TYR A 169 -14.44 28.66 3.39
C TYR A 169 -15.76 28.23 2.75
N PRO A 170 -15.77 27.90 1.45
CA PRO A 170 -16.97 27.42 0.77
C PRO A 170 -17.50 26.09 1.31
#